data_e0ea909d4df60f32f1e957c51b53a421
#
_entry.id   e0ea909d4df60f32f1e957c51b53a421
#
_cell.length_a   1.000
_cell.length_b   1.000
_cell.length_c   1.000
_cell.angle_alpha   90.00
_cell.angle_beta   90.00
_cell.angle_gamma   90.00
#
_symmetry.space_group_name_H-M   'P 1'
#
loop_
_entity.id
_entity.type
_entity.pdbx_description
1 polymer ?
#
loop_
_entity_poly.entity_id
_entity_poly.type
_entity_poly.pdbx_seq_one_letter_code
_entity_poly.pdbx_strand_id
1 'polypeptide(L)'
;YVLVRVYNDGAAFRLCTSTDGVRENTEFNFASDYPSIYSYCNGTGNVMQQLSNSFENTYNHRNLSKIGNDSLVILPAMVALPQNIKAVITEVNQFSYPGMFLRHYGKETALKSMFAPLPKTMEQGGHNNLQMMVKDRYDYIAKINGTRTLPWRAIALSEQDKDMSDNDLVYCLADECKLNDTS
;
A
#
# COMPACT_ATOMS: atom_id res chain seq x y z
N TYR A 1 -16.03 1.41 -12.21
CA TYR A 1 -16.81 1.44 -10.97
C TYR A 1 -15.95 1.11 -9.77
N VAL A 2 -16.45 1.42 -8.58
CA VAL A 2 -15.83 1.09 -7.28
C VAL A 2 -16.65 -0.02 -6.63
N LEU A 3 -15.97 -1.04 -6.13
CA LEU A 3 -16.55 -2.04 -5.23
C LEU A 3 -16.17 -1.69 -3.80
N VAL A 4 -17.13 -1.74 -2.89
CA VAL A 4 -16.92 -1.52 -1.45
C VAL A 4 -17.42 -2.74 -0.69
N ARG A 5 -16.67 -3.17 0.31
CA ARG A 5 -17.08 -4.18 1.30
C ARG A 5 -16.89 -3.61 2.70
N VAL A 6 -17.84 -3.89 3.56
CA VAL A 6 -17.81 -3.44 4.97
C VAL A 6 -18.05 -4.66 5.85
N TYR A 7 -17.24 -4.76 6.90
CA TYR A 7 -17.26 -5.81 7.91
C TYR A 7 -17.31 -5.16 9.30
N ASN A 8 -17.56 -5.93 10.33
CA ASN A 8 -17.58 -5.42 11.70
C ASN A 8 -16.22 -4.89 12.17
N ASP A 9 -15.14 -5.42 11.61
CA ASP A 9 -13.75 -5.19 11.95
C ASP A 9 -12.97 -4.48 10.85
N GLY A 10 -13.65 -3.89 9.87
CA GLY A 10 -13.01 -3.11 8.84
C GLY A 10 -13.82 -2.87 7.59
N ALA A 11 -13.21 -2.16 6.66
CA ALA A 11 -13.79 -1.88 5.35
C ALA A 11 -12.72 -1.92 4.25
N ALA A 12 -13.15 -2.20 3.04
CA ALA A 12 -12.26 -2.18 1.89
C ALA A 12 -12.97 -1.69 0.64
N PHE A 13 -12.20 -1.11 -0.26
CA PHE A 13 -12.67 -0.78 -1.59
C PHE A 13 -11.65 -1.18 -2.65
N ARG A 14 -12.12 -1.39 -3.86
CA ARG A 14 -11.26 -1.57 -5.03
C ARG A 14 -11.90 -0.98 -6.29
N LEU A 15 -11.04 -0.59 -7.20
CA LEU A 15 -11.46 -0.06 -8.50
C LEU A 15 -11.61 -1.21 -9.51
N CYS A 16 -12.57 -1.07 -10.40
CA CYS A 16 -12.70 -1.87 -11.60
C CYS A 16 -12.62 -0.95 -12.80
N THR A 17 -11.71 -1.23 -13.71
CA THR A 17 -11.44 -0.38 -14.86
C THR A 17 -11.19 -1.21 -16.11
N SER A 18 -11.44 -0.62 -17.28
CA SER A 18 -11.08 -1.13 -18.60
C SER A 18 -10.05 -0.23 -19.31
N THR A 19 -9.48 0.72 -18.59
CA THR A 19 -8.45 1.62 -19.14
C THR A 19 -7.14 0.89 -19.34
N ASP A 20 -6.54 1.00 -20.52
CA ASP A 20 -5.35 0.25 -20.91
C ASP A 20 -4.14 0.57 -20.00
N GLY A 21 -3.87 1.85 -19.75
CA GLY A 21 -2.82 2.30 -18.81
C GLY A 21 -3.41 2.83 -17.52
N VAL A 22 -3.13 2.19 -16.38
CA VAL A 22 -3.69 2.56 -15.09
C VAL A 22 -2.81 3.57 -14.36
N ARG A 23 -3.44 4.63 -13.87
CA ARG A 23 -2.91 5.58 -12.90
C ARG A 23 -3.88 5.65 -11.72
N GLU A 24 -3.50 5.08 -10.60
CA GLU A 24 -4.33 5.08 -9.39
C GLU A 24 -3.91 6.22 -8.46
N ASN A 25 -4.91 6.89 -7.91
CA ASN A 25 -4.74 7.92 -6.90
C ASN A 25 -5.75 7.68 -5.77
N THR A 26 -5.27 7.22 -4.64
CA THR A 26 -6.07 6.94 -3.44
C THR A 26 -5.59 7.86 -2.31
N GLU A 27 -6.53 8.46 -1.61
CA GLU A 27 -6.24 9.34 -0.47
C GLU A 27 -6.95 8.81 0.79
N PHE A 28 -6.22 8.82 1.91
CA PHE A 28 -6.72 8.51 3.24
C PHE A 28 -6.69 9.81 4.05
N ASN A 29 -7.87 10.40 4.25
CA ASN A 29 -8.03 11.66 4.95
C ASN A 29 -8.55 11.41 6.36
N PHE A 30 -7.85 11.94 7.36
CA PHE A 30 -8.20 11.82 8.76
C PHE A 30 -8.73 13.15 9.29
N ALA A 31 -9.60 13.10 10.30
CA ALA A 31 -10.22 14.28 10.88
C ALA A 31 -9.24 15.16 11.70
N SER A 32 -8.12 14.58 12.15
CA SER A 32 -7.10 15.28 12.95
C SER A 32 -5.72 14.65 12.73
N ASP A 33 -4.68 15.29 13.29
CA ASP A 33 -3.31 14.80 13.30
C ASP A 33 -3.13 13.70 14.36
N TYR A 34 -3.51 12.49 14.01
CA TYR A 34 -3.50 11.35 14.91
C TYR A 34 -2.11 10.71 15.04
N PRO A 35 -1.82 10.10 16.21
CA PRO A 35 -0.66 9.23 16.37
C PRO A 35 -0.70 8.06 15.36
N SER A 36 0.45 7.70 14.85
CA SER A 36 0.57 6.63 13.85
C SER A 36 1.81 5.78 14.08
N ILE A 37 1.75 4.53 13.62
CA ILE A 37 2.86 3.59 13.59
C ILE A 37 3.08 3.17 12.15
N TYR A 38 4.27 3.41 11.65
CA TYR A 38 4.63 3.14 10.26
C TYR A 38 6.12 2.92 10.09
N SER A 39 6.52 2.29 9.01
CA SER A 39 7.92 2.18 8.61
C SER A 39 8.14 2.87 7.26
N TYR A 40 9.34 3.39 7.05
CA TYR A 40 9.74 3.96 5.77
C TYR A 40 10.43 2.94 4.87
N CYS A 41 10.35 3.16 3.57
CA CYS A 41 11.32 2.58 2.65
C CYS A 41 12.73 3.03 3.04
N ASN A 42 13.69 2.15 2.85
CA ASN A 42 15.09 2.55 2.92
C ASN A 42 15.45 3.43 1.72
N GLY A 43 16.39 4.33 1.93
CA GLY A 43 16.95 5.18 0.89
C GLY A 43 16.85 6.66 1.23
N THR A 44 17.91 7.36 0.85
CA THR A 44 18.02 8.81 0.88
C THR A 44 18.00 9.28 -0.57
N GLY A 45 17.12 10.16 -0.92
CA GLY A 45 17.04 10.66 -2.28
C GLY A 45 15.61 10.91 -2.73
N ASN A 46 15.41 10.96 -4.02
CA ASN A 46 14.08 11.17 -4.54
C ASN A 46 13.19 9.92 -4.35
N VAL A 47 11.90 10.12 -4.38
CA VAL A 47 10.88 9.09 -4.17
C VAL A 47 11.07 7.87 -5.11
N MET A 48 11.55 8.10 -6.34
CA MET A 48 11.77 7.02 -7.31
C MET A 48 12.87 6.05 -6.89
N GLN A 49 13.89 6.52 -6.19
CA GLN A 49 14.95 5.66 -5.66
C GLN A 49 14.45 4.79 -4.51
N GLN A 50 13.54 5.33 -3.69
CA GLN A 50 12.93 4.59 -2.59
C GLN A 50 12.09 3.40 -3.08
N LEU A 51 11.46 3.48 -4.24
CA LEU A 51 10.68 2.40 -4.85
C LEU A 51 11.49 1.15 -5.24
N SER A 52 12.81 1.24 -5.24
CA SER A 52 13.73 0.16 -5.65
C SER A 52 14.65 -0.30 -4.50
N ASN A 53 14.40 0.16 -3.28
CA ASN A 53 15.21 -0.18 -2.12
C ASN A 53 14.57 -1.28 -1.26
N SER A 54 15.35 -1.78 -0.29
CA SER A 54 14.85 -2.71 0.71
C SER A 54 13.85 -2.04 1.67
N PHE A 55 13.05 -2.86 2.34
CA PHE A 55 12.02 -2.43 3.29
C PHE A 55 12.39 -2.80 4.73
N GLU A 56 13.67 -2.86 5.03
CA GLU A 56 14.23 -3.27 6.32
C GLU A 56 14.48 -2.05 7.21
N ASN A 57 13.44 -1.43 7.71
CA ASN A 57 13.54 -0.27 8.58
C ASN A 57 12.72 -0.45 9.85
N THR A 58 13.10 0.26 10.91
CA THR A 58 12.37 0.25 12.17
C THR A 58 11.06 1.04 12.07
N TYR A 59 10.10 0.70 12.93
CA TYR A 59 8.85 1.43 13.01
C TYR A 59 9.02 2.79 13.71
N ASN A 60 8.33 3.78 13.18
CA ASN A 60 8.20 5.11 13.75
C ASN A 60 6.87 5.22 14.50
N HIS A 61 6.90 5.80 15.69
CA HIS A 61 5.74 6.12 16.51
C HIS A 61 5.60 7.64 16.57
N ARG A 62 4.89 8.24 15.64
CA ARG A 62 4.76 9.70 15.50
C ARG A 62 3.39 10.06 14.94
N ASN A 63 3.00 11.32 15.10
CA ASN A 63 1.80 11.84 14.44
C ASN A 63 1.94 11.86 12.92
N LEU A 64 0.80 11.81 12.21
CA LEU A 64 0.74 11.85 10.75
C LEU A 64 1.51 13.02 10.16
N SER A 65 1.40 14.22 10.77
CA SER A 65 2.10 15.44 10.35
C SER A 65 3.63 15.32 10.37
N LYS A 66 4.18 14.30 11.04
CA LYS A 66 5.62 14.06 11.14
C LYS A 66 6.15 13.09 10.09
N ILE A 67 5.28 12.58 9.22
CA ILE A 67 5.71 11.82 8.05
C ILE A 67 6.42 12.78 7.08
N GLY A 68 7.63 12.42 6.68
CA GLY A 68 8.43 13.25 5.78
C GLY A 68 7.79 13.39 4.38
N ASN A 69 7.80 14.60 3.84
CA ASN A 69 7.20 14.88 2.52
C ASN A 69 7.83 14.08 1.37
N ASP A 70 9.12 13.77 1.49
CA ASP A 70 9.90 13.04 0.49
C ASP A 70 10.14 11.57 0.88
N SER A 71 9.39 11.07 1.87
CA SER A 71 9.52 9.70 2.37
C SER A 71 8.33 8.86 1.97
N LEU A 72 8.59 7.60 1.63
CA LEU A 72 7.56 6.60 1.37
C LEU A 72 7.36 5.73 2.60
N VAL A 73 6.12 5.64 3.04
CA VAL A 73 5.66 4.72 4.07
C VAL A 73 5.25 3.42 3.42
N ILE A 74 5.77 2.30 3.94
CA ILE A 74 5.37 0.95 3.51
C ILE A 74 4.13 0.50 4.28
N LEU A 75 3.38 -0.41 3.69
CA LEU A 75 2.25 -1.06 4.36
C LEU A 75 2.71 -2.33 5.13
N PRO A 76 1.99 -2.68 6.21
CA PRO A 76 0.85 -1.99 6.79
C PRO A 76 1.24 -0.71 7.55
N ALA A 77 0.33 0.27 7.58
CA ALA A 77 0.49 1.50 8.37
C ALA A 77 -0.71 1.67 9.29
N MET A 78 -0.46 1.92 10.57
CA MET A 78 -1.51 2.07 11.59
C MET A 78 -1.70 3.53 11.98
N VAL A 79 -2.95 3.92 12.20
CA VAL A 79 -3.35 5.23 12.75
C VAL A 79 -4.23 5.00 13.97
N ALA A 80 -3.86 5.61 15.09
CA ALA A 80 -4.61 5.54 16.34
C ALA A 80 -5.71 6.61 16.34
N LEU A 81 -6.95 6.18 16.17
CA LEU A 81 -8.13 7.04 16.15
C LEU A 81 -8.68 7.26 17.58
N PRO A 82 -9.61 8.21 17.78
CA PRO A 82 -10.32 8.39 19.05
C PRO A 82 -10.98 7.09 19.53
N GLN A 83 -11.34 7.03 20.80
CA GLN A 83 -11.98 5.88 21.46
C GLN A 83 -11.13 4.60 21.41
N ASN A 84 -9.83 4.74 21.39
CA ASN A 84 -8.86 3.63 21.33
C ASN A 84 -8.92 2.78 20.05
N ILE A 85 -9.59 3.24 19.01
CA ILE A 85 -9.67 2.52 17.73
C ILE A 85 -8.32 2.58 17.00
N LYS A 86 -7.83 1.45 16.54
CA LYS A 86 -6.68 1.35 15.62
C LYS A 86 -7.20 1.09 14.22
N ALA A 87 -6.75 1.88 13.27
CA ALA A 87 -7.03 1.70 11.86
C ALA A 87 -5.73 1.31 11.14
N VAL A 88 -5.68 0.11 10.58
CA VAL A 88 -4.53 -0.39 9.84
C VAL A 88 -4.83 -0.36 8.35
N ILE A 89 -4.09 0.46 7.61
CA ILE A 89 -4.16 0.53 6.16
C ILE A 89 -3.30 -0.58 5.58
N THR A 90 -3.88 -1.38 4.72
CA THR A 90 -3.21 -2.47 4.00
C THR A 90 -3.83 -2.70 2.62
N GLU A 91 -3.39 -3.72 1.91
CA GLU A 91 -3.90 -4.10 0.60
C GLU A 91 -3.98 -5.62 0.43
N VAL A 92 -4.86 -6.07 -0.47
CA VAL A 92 -5.11 -7.50 -0.73
C VAL A 92 -5.28 -7.77 -2.21
N ASN A 93 -4.88 -8.97 -2.67
CA ASN A 93 -4.96 -9.40 -4.08
C ASN A 93 -4.09 -8.59 -5.04
N GLN A 94 -2.81 -8.46 -4.73
CA GLN A 94 -1.83 -7.74 -5.55
C GLN A 94 -1.30 -8.51 -6.76
N PHE A 95 -2.14 -9.21 -7.47
CA PHE A 95 -1.72 -9.99 -8.64
C PHE A 95 -1.36 -9.07 -9.81
N SER A 96 -0.10 -9.15 -10.26
CA SER A 96 0.43 -8.35 -11.39
C SER A 96 0.11 -6.86 -11.28
N TYR A 97 0.26 -6.31 -10.09
CA TYR A 97 0.04 -4.91 -9.77
C TYR A 97 1.07 -4.46 -8.74
N PRO A 98 1.60 -3.23 -8.82
CA PRO A 98 2.59 -2.76 -7.85
C PRO A 98 1.98 -2.61 -6.46
N GLY A 99 2.78 -2.88 -5.42
CA GLY A 99 2.43 -2.57 -4.04
C GLY A 99 2.21 -1.09 -3.82
N MET A 100 1.26 -0.75 -2.95
CA MET A 100 0.95 0.62 -2.57
C MET A 100 1.91 1.09 -1.48
N PHE A 101 2.50 2.24 -1.70
CA PHE A 101 3.15 3.04 -0.68
C PHE A 101 2.24 4.20 -0.30
N LEU A 102 2.46 4.76 0.88
CA LEU A 102 1.80 5.98 1.30
C LEU A 102 2.82 7.11 1.43
N ARG A 103 2.40 8.32 1.14
CA ARG A 103 3.22 9.52 1.34
C ARG A 103 2.39 10.68 1.85
N HIS A 104 3.04 11.59 2.54
CA HIS A 104 2.49 12.89 2.84
C HIS A 104 2.49 13.77 1.57
N TYR A 105 1.49 14.64 1.40
CA TYR A 105 1.38 15.49 0.21
C TYR A 105 0.91 16.93 0.50
N GLY A 106 1.34 17.46 1.64
CA GLY A 106 1.06 18.84 2.03
C GLY A 106 -0.21 19.05 2.85
N LYS A 107 -0.92 17.98 3.20
CA LYS A 107 -2.02 18.01 4.18
C LYS A 107 -1.59 17.19 5.39
N GLU A 108 -1.45 17.82 6.56
CA GLU A 108 -0.94 17.20 7.79
C GLU A 108 -1.75 15.97 8.27
N THR A 109 -3.01 15.89 7.86
CA THR A 109 -3.93 14.83 8.29
C THR A 109 -4.27 13.85 7.18
N ALA A 110 -3.50 13.78 6.11
CA ALA A 110 -3.82 12.95 4.97
C ALA A 110 -2.61 12.23 4.39
N LEU A 111 -2.83 10.99 3.96
CA LEU A 111 -1.87 10.17 3.24
C LEU A 111 -2.39 9.89 1.83
N LYS A 112 -1.48 9.88 0.86
CA LYS A 112 -1.78 9.61 -0.53
C LYS A 112 -1.02 8.38 -0.99
N SER A 113 -1.67 7.56 -1.82
CA SER A 113 -1.01 6.41 -2.45
C SER A 113 0.10 6.84 -3.41
N MET A 114 1.15 6.04 -3.45
CA MET A 114 2.22 6.12 -4.41
C MET A 114 2.54 4.71 -4.90
N PHE A 115 2.76 4.58 -6.20
CA PHE A 115 3.07 3.30 -6.84
C PHE A 115 4.31 3.42 -7.71
N ALA A 116 5.06 2.33 -7.80
CA ALA A 116 6.13 2.24 -8.79
C ALA A 116 5.52 2.20 -10.19
N PRO A 117 5.90 3.10 -11.12
CA PRO A 117 5.48 3.00 -12.50
C PRO A 117 6.00 1.71 -13.14
N LEU A 118 5.22 1.16 -14.08
CA LEU A 118 5.55 -0.09 -14.75
C LEU A 118 6.95 -0.02 -15.39
N PRO A 119 7.84 -0.99 -15.14
CA PRO A 119 9.12 -1.08 -15.84
C PRO A 119 8.93 -1.21 -17.34
N LYS A 120 9.71 -0.44 -18.12
CA LYS A 120 9.74 -0.49 -19.58
C LYS A 120 10.98 -1.25 -20.08
N THR A 121 12.12 -0.92 -19.53
CA THR A 121 13.38 -1.62 -19.80
C THR A 121 14.05 -2.01 -18.49
N MET A 122 14.59 -3.21 -18.48
CA MET A 122 15.33 -3.75 -17.33
C MET A 122 16.63 -4.40 -17.83
N GLU A 123 17.68 -4.28 -17.02
CA GLU A 123 18.96 -4.91 -17.27
C GLU A 123 19.42 -5.64 -16.01
N GLN A 124 20.10 -6.75 -16.20
CA GLN A 124 20.75 -7.45 -15.09
C GLN A 124 21.88 -6.59 -14.54
N GLY A 125 22.00 -6.51 -13.22
CA GLY A 125 22.98 -5.65 -12.55
C GLY A 125 22.84 -5.68 -11.03
N GLY A 126 23.15 -4.56 -10.38
CA GLY A 126 23.09 -4.43 -8.92
C GLY A 126 24.17 -5.22 -8.20
N HIS A 127 23.92 -5.53 -6.92
CA HIS A 127 24.87 -6.26 -6.09
C HIS A 127 25.14 -7.66 -6.66
N ASN A 128 26.41 -7.97 -6.93
CA ASN A 128 26.86 -9.22 -7.54
C ASN A 128 26.17 -9.58 -8.86
N ASN A 129 25.62 -8.59 -9.58
CA ASN A 129 24.89 -8.81 -10.83
C ASN A 129 23.67 -9.75 -10.69
N LEU A 130 23.06 -9.78 -9.52
CA LEU A 130 21.91 -10.67 -9.19
C LEU A 130 20.55 -10.00 -9.26
N GLN A 131 20.50 -8.70 -9.59
CA GLN A 131 19.26 -7.93 -9.59
C GLN A 131 18.86 -7.50 -11.01
N MET A 132 17.57 -7.37 -11.24
CA MET A 132 17.03 -6.72 -12.42
C MET A 132 16.84 -5.22 -12.15
N MET A 133 17.75 -4.42 -12.72
CA MET A 133 17.74 -2.96 -12.55
C MET A 133 16.81 -2.30 -13.56
N VAL A 134 15.81 -1.58 -13.07
CA VAL A 134 14.90 -0.82 -13.95
C VAL A 134 15.62 0.40 -14.51
N LYS A 135 15.74 0.50 -15.82
CA LYS A 135 16.40 1.61 -16.54
C LYS A 135 15.41 2.66 -17.03
N ASP A 136 14.25 2.23 -17.45
CA ASP A 136 13.20 3.11 -17.94
C ASP A 136 11.82 2.62 -17.47
N ARG A 137 10.87 3.53 -17.34
CA ARG A 137 9.52 3.24 -16.87
C ARG A 137 8.48 3.88 -17.77
N TYR A 138 7.33 3.28 -17.84
CA TYR A 138 6.15 3.92 -18.42
C TYR A 138 5.63 5.04 -17.50
N ASP A 139 4.71 5.84 -18.01
CA ASP A 139 4.03 6.90 -17.25
C ASP A 139 2.73 6.42 -16.56
N TYR A 140 2.52 5.09 -16.52
CA TYR A 140 1.43 4.41 -15.85
C TYR A 140 1.96 3.26 -14.96
N ILE A 141 1.17 2.83 -13.99
CA ILE A 141 1.58 1.85 -12.97
C ILE A 141 1.32 0.40 -13.39
N ALA A 142 0.28 0.17 -14.20
CA ALA A 142 -0.05 -1.15 -14.73
C ALA A 142 -0.67 -1.01 -16.11
N LYS A 143 -0.44 -2.02 -16.96
CA LYS A 143 -1.13 -2.21 -18.22
C LYS A 143 -2.17 -3.32 -18.04
N ILE A 144 -3.39 -3.07 -18.47
CA ILE A 144 -4.47 -4.05 -18.42
C ILE A 144 -4.97 -4.33 -19.83
N ASN A 145 -5.48 -5.54 -20.02
CA ASN A 145 -6.12 -5.97 -21.25
C ASN A 145 -7.56 -6.35 -20.92
N GLY A 146 -8.50 -5.57 -21.42
CA GLY A 146 -9.92 -5.73 -21.08
C GLY A 146 -10.28 -5.16 -19.71
N THR A 147 -11.36 -5.64 -19.12
CA THR A 147 -11.83 -5.20 -17.79
C THR A 147 -11.10 -5.95 -16.69
N ARG A 148 -10.64 -5.21 -15.69
CA ARG A 148 -9.91 -5.76 -14.53
C ARG A 148 -10.34 -5.10 -13.23
N THR A 149 -10.46 -5.89 -12.18
CA THR A 149 -10.49 -5.42 -10.79
C THR A 149 -9.07 -5.25 -10.25
N LEU A 150 -8.80 -4.10 -9.66
CA LEU A 150 -7.52 -3.79 -9.03
C LEU A 150 -7.46 -4.37 -7.61
N PRO A 151 -6.29 -4.37 -6.95
CA PRO A 151 -6.19 -4.82 -5.57
C PRO A 151 -7.12 -4.07 -4.61
N TRP A 152 -7.51 -4.73 -3.53
CA TRP A 152 -8.26 -4.09 -2.45
C TRP A 152 -7.38 -3.11 -1.69
N ARG A 153 -7.95 -1.96 -1.36
CA ARG A 153 -7.45 -1.01 -0.36
C ARG A 153 -8.26 -1.25 0.90
N ALA A 154 -7.62 -1.82 1.91
CA ALA A 154 -8.28 -2.31 3.11
C ALA A 154 -7.89 -1.46 4.32
N ILE A 155 -8.85 -1.24 5.21
CA ILE A 155 -8.68 -0.59 6.50
C ILE A 155 -9.25 -1.55 7.54
N ALA A 156 -8.35 -2.27 8.23
CA ALA A 156 -8.72 -3.11 9.37
C ALA A 156 -8.88 -2.23 10.61
N LEU A 157 -9.89 -2.51 11.41
CA LEU A 157 -10.22 -1.76 12.62
C LEU A 157 -10.19 -2.67 13.84
N SER A 158 -9.69 -2.15 14.96
CA SER A 158 -9.78 -2.82 16.26
C SER A 158 -9.86 -1.81 17.39
N GLU A 159 -10.63 -2.12 18.43
CA GLU A 159 -10.73 -1.33 19.67
C GLU A 159 -9.66 -1.74 20.69
N GLN A 160 -9.12 -2.95 20.58
CA GLN A 160 -8.08 -3.48 21.46
C GLN A 160 -6.87 -3.96 20.65
N ASP A 161 -5.68 -3.68 21.14
CA ASP A 161 -4.43 -4.03 20.44
C ASP A 161 -4.31 -5.53 20.15
N LYS A 162 -4.74 -6.37 21.10
CA LYS A 162 -4.71 -7.84 20.98
C LYS A 162 -5.63 -8.36 19.84
N ASP A 163 -6.75 -7.68 19.60
CA ASP A 163 -7.74 -8.13 18.61
C ASP A 163 -7.29 -7.80 17.18
N MET A 164 -6.27 -6.95 17.01
CA MET A 164 -5.69 -6.67 15.69
C MET A 164 -4.95 -7.88 15.11
N SER A 165 -4.37 -8.74 15.96
CA SER A 165 -3.70 -9.97 15.53
C SER A 165 -4.69 -11.02 14.99
N ASP A 166 -5.93 -10.96 15.45
CA ASP A 166 -7.01 -11.89 15.08
C ASP A 166 -7.95 -11.32 14.01
N ASN A 167 -7.60 -10.15 13.44
CA ASN A 167 -8.42 -9.50 12.42
C ASN A 167 -8.29 -10.23 11.07
N ASP A 168 -9.39 -10.84 10.63
CA ASP A 168 -9.46 -11.68 9.43
C ASP A 168 -9.79 -10.93 8.13
N LEU A 169 -9.87 -9.60 8.15
CA LEU A 169 -10.28 -8.79 7.01
C LEU A 169 -9.53 -9.15 5.72
N VAL A 170 -8.22 -9.35 5.81
CA VAL A 170 -7.35 -9.67 4.68
C VAL A 170 -7.76 -11.01 4.06
N TYR A 171 -8.05 -12.02 4.87
CA TYR A 171 -8.50 -13.33 4.43
C TYR A 171 -9.92 -13.29 3.84
N CYS A 172 -10.82 -12.52 4.44
CA CYS A 172 -12.18 -12.33 3.93
C CYS A 172 -12.22 -11.64 2.55
N LEU A 173 -11.19 -10.86 2.22
CA LEU A 173 -11.06 -10.14 0.95
C LEU A 173 -10.26 -10.90 -0.10
N ALA A 174 -9.40 -11.82 0.31
CA ALA A 174 -8.54 -12.59 -0.58
C ALA A 174 -9.38 -13.53 -1.46
N ASP A 175 -8.89 -13.75 -2.68
CA ASP A 175 -9.43 -14.82 -3.53
C ASP A 175 -9.12 -16.19 -2.92
N GLU A 176 -9.95 -17.18 -3.21
CA GLU A 176 -9.74 -18.55 -2.76
C GLU A 176 -8.39 -19.10 -3.22
N CYS A 177 -7.72 -19.83 -2.34
CA CYS A 177 -6.49 -20.54 -2.70
C CYS A 177 -6.79 -21.60 -3.78
N LYS A 178 -6.07 -21.52 -4.88
CA LYS A 178 -6.20 -22.46 -6.01
C LYS A 178 -5.21 -23.64 -5.95
N LEU A 179 -4.39 -23.67 -4.92
CA LEU A 179 -3.50 -24.80 -4.70
C LEU A 179 -4.33 -25.98 -4.20
N ASN A 180 -4.28 -27.11 -4.91
CA ASN A 180 -4.80 -28.34 -4.38
C ASN A 180 -3.90 -28.76 -3.20
N ASP A 181 -4.53 -29.13 -2.10
CA ASP A 181 -3.82 -29.75 -0.99
C ASP A 181 -3.27 -31.10 -1.53
N THR A 182 -1.95 -31.14 -1.68
CA THR A 182 -1.23 -32.34 -2.12
C THR A 182 -0.52 -33.02 -0.95
N SER A 183 -1.09 -32.87 0.26
CA SER A 183 -0.57 -33.56 1.45
C SER A 183 -0.68 -35.08 1.35
#